data_84af36b86443cd477a24df3cee3a5564
#
_entry.id   84af36b86443cd477a24df3cee3a5564
#
_cell.length_a   1.000
_cell.length_b   1.000
_cell.length_c   1.000
_cell.angle_alpha   90.00
_cell.angle_beta   90.00
_cell.angle_gamma   90.00
#
_symmetry.space_group_name_H-M   'P 1'
#
loop_
_entity.id
_entity.type
_entity.pdbx_description
1 polymer ?
#
loop_
_entity_poly.entity_id
_entity_poly.type
_entity_poly.pdbx_seq_one_letter_code
_entity_poly.pdbx_strand_id
1 'polypeptide(L)'
;MSKAVVHGDTVYLAGIVADAPKGKSMTEQTRSILAQIDGFLAQAGTDKSKLLSANIWITDMAKFAEMNAVWDAWVAPGHTPARATVEAGLASPDYLVEIMVVAGK
;
A
#
# COMPACT_ATOMS: atom_id res chain seq x y z
N MET A 1 -7.98 -15.81 0.04
CA MET A 1 -7.17 -15.21 1.12
C MET A 1 -7.92 -14.06 1.77
N SER A 2 -7.55 -13.72 2.99
CA SER A 2 -8.13 -12.58 3.68
C SER A 2 -7.43 -11.29 3.26
N LYS A 3 -8.19 -10.22 3.05
CA LYS A 3 -7.62 -8.90 2.78
C LYS A 3 -7.10 -8.23 4.05
N ALA A 4 -7.70 -8.54 5.19
CA ALA A 4 -7.27 -8.03 6.48
C ALA A 4 -7.46 -9.11 7.56
N VAL A 5 -6.53 -9.15 8.52
CA VAL A 5 -6.60 -10.01 9.70
C VAL A 5 -6.36 -9.13 10.91
N VAL A 6 -7.26 -9.20 11.89
CA VAL A 6 -7.12 -8.49 13.17
C VAL A 6 -6.70 -9.48 14.25
N HIS A 7 -5.63 -9.16 14.96
CA HIS A 7 -5.16 -9.93 16.10
C HIS A 7 -4.80 -8.98 17.24
N GLY A 8 -5.58 -9.01 18.31
CA GLY A 8 -5.42 -8.05 19.40
C GLY A 8 -5.64 -6.62 18.89
N ASP A 9 -4.67 -5.75 19.14
CA ASP A 9 -4.69 -4.35 18.70
C ASP A 9 -3.93 -4.13 17.38
N THR A 10 -3.67 -5.21 16.63
CA THR A 10 -2.91 -5.13 15.38
C THR A 10 -3.76 -5.58 14.20
N VAL A 11 -3.67 -4.83 13.11
CA VAL A 11 -4.36 -5.11 11.84
C VAL A 11 -3.31 -5.40 10.78
N TYR A 12 -3.39 -6.59 10.18
CA TYR A 12 -2.51 -7.04 9.10
C TYR A 12 -3.29 -7.00 7.80
N LEU A 13 -2.85 -6.21 6.83
CA LEU A 13 -3.43 -6.25 5.49
C LEU A 13 -2.62 -7.19 4.60
N ALA A 14 -3.30 -7.78 3.62
CA ALA A 14 -2.64 -8.48 2.54
C ALA A 14 -1.86 -7.48 1.66
N GLY A 15 -1.01 -7.99 0.79
CA GLY A 15 -0.43 -7.18 -0.28
C GLY A 15 -1.54 -6.73 -1.24
N ILE A 16 -1.66 -5.45 -1.44
CA ILE A 16 -2.72 -4.84 -2.27
C ILE A 16 -2.12 -4.37 -3.59
N VAL A 17 -2.79 -4.73 -4.68
CA VAL A 17 -2.47 -4.29 -6.03
C VAL A 17 -3.60 -3.44 -6.60
N ALA A 18 -3.31 -2.69 -7.66
CA ALA A 18 -4.29 -1.79 -8.26
C ALA A 18 -5.52 -2.56 -8.77
N ASP A 19 -6.67 -1.94 -8.62
CA ASP A 19 -7.88 -2.37 -9.27
C ASP A 19 -7.81 -1.99 -10.76
N ALA A 20 -8.16 -2.94 -11.64
CA ALA A 20 -8.10 -2.75 -13.11
C ALA A 20 -6.75 -2.14 -13.57
N PRO A 21 -5.61 -2.83 -13.36
CA PRO A 21 -4.28 -2.22 -13.54
C PRO A 21 -3.89 -1.99 -15.00
N LYS A 22 -4.51 -2.69 -15.94
CA LYS A 22 -4.09 -2.68 -17.35
C LYS A 22 -4.13 -1.26 -17.92
N GLY A 23 -2.98 -0.81 -18.45
CA GLY A 23 -2.83 0.50 -19.06
C GLY A 23 -2.70 1.66 -18.07
N LYS A 24 -2.72 1.40 -16.75
CA LYS A 24 -2.57 2.44 -15.74
C LYS A 24 -1.10 2.68 -15.41
N SER A 25 -0.77 3.96 -15.16
CA SER A 25 0.58 4.38 -14.77
C SER A 25 0.91 3.97 -13.33
N MET A 26 2.20 4.10 -12.97
CA MET A 26 2.64 3.93 -11.58
C MET A 26 1.84 4.86 -10.64
N THR A 27 1.66 6.12 -11.01
CA THR A 27 0.90 7.10 -10.22
C THR A 27 -0.54 6.64 -10.00
N GLU A 28 -1.23 6.24 -11.07
CA GLU A 28 -2.61 5.79 -10.99
C GLU A 28 -2.76 4.51 -10.16
N GLN A 29 -1.86 3.56 -10.37
CA GLN A 29 -1.88 2.30 -9.61
C GLN A 29 -1.61 2.53 -8.12
N THR A 30 -0.67 3.39 -7.78
CA THR A 30 -0.39 3.72 -6.38
C THR A 30 -1.60 4.38 -5.71
N ARG A 31 -2.26 5.31 -6.40
CA ARG A 31 -3.50 5.93 -5.88
C ARG A 31 -4.60 4.90 -5.63
N SER A 32 -4.81 3.98 -6.57
CA SER A 32 -5.79 2.90 -6.42
C SER A 32 -5.52 2.05 -5.19
N ILE A 33 -4.27 1.66 -4.99
CA ILE A 33 -3.86 0.83 -3.85
C ILE A 33 -4.10 1.57 -2.53
N LEU A 34 -3.70 2.82 -2.42
CA LEU A 34 -3.83 3.58 -1.17
C LEU A 34 -5.29 3.85 -0.83
N ALA A 35 -6.16 4.08 -1.82
CA ALA A 35 -7.59 4.19 -1.60
C ALA A 35 -8.19 2.87 -1.07
N GLN A 36 -7.76 1.73 -1.61
CA GLN A 36 -8.19 0.43 -1.10
C GLN A 36 -7.73 0.20 0.33
N ILE A 37 -6.48 0.56 0.64
CA ILE A 37 -5.93 0.44 1.99
C ILE A 37 -6.75 1.27 2.98
N ASP A 38 -7.08 2.52 2.63
CA ASP A 38 -7.96 3.36 3.47
C ASP A 38 -9.27 2.65 3.80
N GLY A 39 -9.90 2.01 2.80
CA GLY A 39 -11.15 1.28 2.99
C GLY A 39 -11.01 0.06 3.90
N PHE A 40 -9.96 -0.73 3.71
CA PHE A 40 -9.73 -1.92 4.54
C PHE A 40 -9.40 -1.55 5.99
N LEU A 41 -8.61 -0.49 6.20
CA LEU A 41 -8.31 -0.01 7.54
C LEU A 41 -9.58 0.47 8.25
N ALA A 42 -10.44 1.21 7.55
CA ALA A 42 -11.71 1.67 8.10
C ALA A 42 -12.61 0.49 8.51
N GLN A 43 -12.73 -0.53 7.68
CA GLN A 43 -13.49 -1.74 7.99
C GLN A 43 -12.95 -2.46 9.22
N ALA A 44 -11.64 -2.40 9.45
CA ALA A 44 -11.00 -3.01 10.62
C ALA A 44 -11.04 -2.11 11.88
N GLY A 45 -11.62 -0.92 11.80
CA GLY A 45 -11.75 -0.01 12.92
C GLY A 45 -10.53 0.84 13.21
N THR A 46 -9.69 1.09 12.21
CA THR A 46 -8.49 1.93 12.33
C THR A 46 -8.34 2.86 11.13
N ASP A 47 -7.23 3.54 11.02
CA ASP A 47 -6.94 4.45 9.91
C ASP A 47 -5.43 4.59 9.68
N LYS A 48 -5.04 5.33 8.64
CA LYS A 48 -3.64 5.48 8.24
C LYS A 48 -2.77 6.22 9.26
N SER A 49 -3.34 6.91 10.22
CA SER A 49 -2.57 7.54 11.30
C SER A 49 -2.02 6.51 12.29
N LYS A 50 -2.47 5.28 12.20
CA LYS A 50 -2.07 4.16 13.06
C LYS A 50 -1.16 3.17 12.35
N LEU A 51 -0.63 3.49 11.19
CA LEU A 51 0.28 2.61 10.46
C LEU A 51 1.56 2.37 11.26
N LEU A 52 2.00 1.12 11.30
CA LEU A 52 3.22 0.68 11.98
C LEU A 52 4.34 0.41 10.98
N SER A 53 4.04 -0.34 9.93
CA SER A 53 5.01 -0.69 8.89
C SER A 53 4.36 -0.81 7.52
N ALA A 54 5.16 -0.61 6.48
CA ALA A 54 4.76 -0.81 5.10
C ALA A 54 5.89 -1.46 4.31
N ASN A 55 5.52 -2.38 3.44
CA ASN A 55 6.41 -2.95 2.44
C ASN A 55 5.85 -2.60 1.06
N ILE A 56 6.69 -2.04 0.21
CA ILE A 56 6.33 -1.65 -1.15
C ILE A 56 7.23 -2.42 -2.12
N TRP A 57 6.61 -3.09 -3.08
CA TRP A 57 7.30 -3.75 -4.18
C TRP A 57 6.96 -3.02 -5.47
N ILE A 58 7.97 -2.64 -6.23
CA ILE A 58 7.80 -2.00 -7.54
C ILE A 58 8.55 -2.79 -8.60
N THR A 59 8.00 -2.84 -9.81
CA THR A 59 8.59 -3.65 -10.89
C THR A 59 9.75 -2.95 -11.58
N ASP A 60 9.87 -1.63 -11.43
CA ASP A 60 10.93 -0.81 -12.04
C ASP A 60 11.32 0.32 -11.09
N MET A 61 12.53 0.24 -10.54
CA MET A 61 13.04 1.24 -9.59
C MET A 61 13.18 2.62 -10.22
N ALA A 62 13.26 2.74 -11.54
CA ALA A 62 13.22 4.03 -12.22
C ALA A 62 11.91 4.80 -11.99
N LYS A 63 10.85 4.10 -11.57
CA LYS A 63 9.54 4.68 -11.24
C LYS A 63 9.35 4.98 -9.76
N PHE A 64 10.40 4.83 -8.94
CA PHE A 64 10.32 5.07 -7.50
C PHE A 64 9.77 6.45 -7.18
N ALA A 65 10.27 7.50 -7.83
CA ALA A 65 9.85 8.87 -7.56
C ALA A 65 8.35 9.10 -7.81
N GLU A 66 7.78 8.46 -8.84
CA GLU A 66 6.35 8.56 -9.14
C GLU A 66 5.52 7.93 -8.01
N MET A 67 5.88 6.72 -7.59
CA MET A 67 5.21 6.04 -6.47
C MET A 67 5.36 6.87 -5.19
N ASN A 68 6.56 7.32 -4.90
CA ASN A 68 6.86 8.00 -3.63
C ASN A 68 6.16 9.34 -3.51
N ALA A 69 5.93 10.06 -4.60
CA ALA A 69 5.18 11.31 -4.60
C ALA A 69 3.72 11.08 -4.15
N VAL A 70 3.09 10.01 -4.62
CA VAL A 70 1.73 9.65 -4.21
C VAL A 70 1.71 9.21 -2.74
N TRP A 71 2.67 8.39 -2.34
CA TRP A 71 2.82 7.94 -0.95
C TRP A 71 2.97 9.12 0.01
N ASP A 72 3.88 10.04 -0.29
CA ASP A 72 4.15 11.19 0.58
C ASP A 72 2.94 12.10 0.74
N ALA A 73 2.12 12.24 -0.31
CA ALA A 73 0.89 13.02 -0.25
C ALA A 73 -0.23 12.29 0.53
N TRP A 74 -0.14 10.98 0.67
CA TRP A 74 -1.17 10.16 1.32
C TRP A 74 -0.93 9.96 2.82
N VAL A 75 0.32 9.74 3.25
CA VAL A 75 0.61 9.44 4.65
C VAL A 75 0.14 10.55 5.58
N ALA A 76 -0.31 10.18 6.78
CA ALA A 76 -0.72 11.15 7.79
C ALA A 76 0.51 11.90 8.33
N PRO A 77 0.54 13.24 8.29
CA PRO A 77 1.67 14.00 8.82
C PRO A 77 1.94 13.67 10.29
N GLY A 78 3.21 13.43 10.62
CA GLY A 78 3.62 13.06 11.97
C GLY A 78 3.36 11.61 12.35
N HIS A 79 2.79 10.79 11.45
CA HIS A 79 2.41 9.40 11.72
C HIS A 79 2.86 8.45 10.59
N THR A 80 4.05 8.69 10.05
CA THR A 80 4.59 7.87 8.97
C THR A 80 5.08 6.52 9.52
N PRO A 81 4.77 5.39 8.84
CA PRO A 81 5.25 4.09 9.26
C PRO A 81 6.72 3.85 8.92
N ALA A 82 7.32 2.86 9.57
CA ALA A 82 8.56 2.28 9.05
C ALA A 82 8.28 1.65 7.69
N ARG A 83 9.19 1.81 6.72
CA ARG A 83 8.94 1.38 5.34
C ARG A 83 10.19 0.79 4.68
N ALA A 84 9.97 -0.21 3.83
CA ALA A 84 10.97 -0.68 2.88
C ALA A 84 10.34 -0.67 1.49
N THR A 85 11.12 -0.35 0.47
CA THR A 85 10.72 -0.42 -0.93
C THR A 85 11.78 -1.20 -1.70
N VAL A 86 11.36 -2.24 -2.42
CA VAL A 86 12.27 -3.08 -3.22
C VAL A 86 11.71 -3.29 -4.62
N GLU A 87 12.59 -3.61 -5.56
CA GLU A 87 12.18 -4.02 -6.90
C GLU A 87 11.90 -5.51 -6.91
N ALA A 88 10.77 -5.91 -7.49
CA ALA A 88 10.37 -7.31 -7.59
C ALA A 88 9.40 -7.52 -8.75
N GLY A 89 9.38 -8.74 -9.28
CA GLY A 89 8.31 -9.17 -10.19
C GLY A 89 7.02 -9.39 -9.41
N LEU A 90 5.89 -9.05 -10.01
CA LEU A 90 4.57 -9.23 -9.42
C LEU A 90 3.78 -10.32 -10.16
N ALA A 91 2.57 -10.61 -9.68
CA ALA A 91 1.78 -11.75 -10.15
C ALA A 91 1.32 -11.63 -11.61
N SER A 92 1.27 -10.41 -12.14
CA SER A 92 0.90 -10.14 -13.54
C SER A 92 1.77 -9.02 -14.09
N PRO A 93 2.09 -9.02 -15.41
CA PRO A 93 2.86 -7.93 -16.01
C PRO A 93 2.13 -6.58 -16.00
N ASP A 94 0.82 -6.57 -15.77
CA ASP A 94 0.05 -5.34 -15.67
C ASP A 94 0.24 -4.63 -14.32
N TYR A 95 0.67 -5.34 -13.28
CA TYR A 95 0.93 -4.74 -11.98
C TYR A 95 2.31 -4.09 -11.95
N LEU A 96 2.35 -2.82 -11.57
CA LEU A 96 3.59 -2.04 -11.45
C LEU A 96 4.03 -1.87 -10.00
N VAL A 97 3.10 -2.00 -9.04
CA VAL A 97 3.35 -1.77 -7.62
C VAL A 97 2.40 -2.62 -6.77
N GLU A 98 2.90 -3.05 -5.62
CA GLU A 98 2.13 -3.73 -4.59
C GLU A 98 2.53 -3.16 -3.23
N ILE A 99 1.56 -2.96 -2.34
CA ILE A 99 1.80 -2.40 -1.01
C ILE A 99 1.13 -3.26 0.05
N MET A 100 1.88 -3.58 1.10
CA MET A 100 1.38 -4.31 2.26
C MET A 100 1.66 -3.50 3.51
N VAL A 101 0.63 -3.29 4.34
CA VAL A 101 0.79 -2.51 5.57
C VAL A 101 0.34 -3.28 6.80
N VAL A 102 0.89 -2.89 7.94
CA VAL A 102 0.46 -3.31 9.27
C VAL A 102 0.10 -2.05 10.05
N ALA A 103 -1.02 -2.08 10.75
CA ALA A 103 -1.51 -0.94 11.52
C ALA A 103 -1.87 -1.35 12.94
N GLY A 104 -1.82 -0.39 13.87
CA GLY A 104 -2.45 -0.54 15.19
C GLY A 104 -3.92 -0.15 15.14
N LYS A 105 -4.61 -0.42 16.21
CA LYS A 105 -6.01 0.00 16.42
C LYS A 105 -6.12 1.16 17.38
#